data_25149520b834ebb64aee011d518d9867
#
_entry.id   25149520b834ebb64aee011d518d9867
#
_cell.length_a   1.000
_cell.length_b   1.000
_cell.length_c   1.000
_cell.angle_alpha   90.00
_cell.angle_beta   90.00
_cell.angle_gamma   90.00
#
_symmetry.space_group_name_H-M   'P 1'
#
loop_
_entity.id
_entity.type
_entity.pdbx_description
1 polymer ?
#
loop_
_entity_poly.entity_id
_entity_poly.type
_entity_poly.pdbx_seq_one_letter_code
_entity_poly.pdbx_strand_id
1 'polypeptide(L)'
;TWALNGDARRRFCTWTGDHNGIHRWDWYARRFGFARAFAHPQFAVLQCLARLQPAAQERELDLWIKGPVGYGCEVELRRERSATGNGQTFWLHVGADPRPALVGRLAGLTAGV
;
A
#
# COMPACT_ATOMS: atom_id res chain seq x y z
N THR A 1 -9.49 8.07 -5.02
CA THR A 1 -8.70 7.28 -6.00
C THR A 1 -7.53 8.09 -6.53
N TRP A 2 -6.48 7.40 -6.88
CA TRP A 2 -5.31 7.99 -7.54
C TRP A 2 -4.56 6.90 -8.30
N ALA A 3 -3.61 7.31 -9.15
CA ALA A 3 -2.73 6.36 -9.83
C ALA A 3 -1.34 6.41 -9.17
N LEU A 4 -0.72 5.25 -9.00
CA LEU A 4 0.66 5.19 -8.54
C LEU A 4 1.59 5.71 -9.63
N ASN A 5 2.36 6.74 -9.31
CA ASN A 5 3.24 7.38 -10.26
C ASN A 5 4.49 6.53 -10.50
N GLY A 6 4.67 6.10 -11.74
CA GLY A 6 5.84 5.33 -12.15
C GLY A 6 7.16 6.07 -11.99
N ASP A 7 7.14 7.40 -11.96
CA ASP A 7 8.35 8.20 -11.78
C ASP A 7 8.99 8.00 -10.39
N ALA A 8 8.22 7.53 -9.43
CA ALA A 8 8.73 7.24 -8.10
C ALA A 8 9.53 5.93 -8.02
N ARG A 9 9.43 5.04 -9.02
CA ARG A 9 10.08 3.72 -9.01
C ARG A 9 11.57 3.80 -8.67
N ARG A 10 12.27 4.61 -9.43
CA ARG A 10 13.73 4.72 -9.32
C ARG A 10 14.13 5.29 -7.98
N ARG A 11 13.45 6.34 -7.54
CA ARG A 11 13.74 6.99 -6.26
C ARG A 11 13.51 6.06 -5.09
N PHE A 12 12.42 5.30 -5.12
CA PHE A 12 12.11 4.39 -4.02
C PHE A 12 13.11 3.23 -3.98
N CYS A 13 13.52 2.69 -5.13
CA CYS A 13 14.60 1.71 -5.19
C CYS A 13 15.88 2.24 -4.56
N THR A 14 16.23 3.47 -4.85
CA THR A 14 17.43 4.11 -4.30
C THR A 14 17.32 4.27 -2.79
N TRP A 15 16.19 4.71 -2.28
CA TRP A 15 15.99 4.92 -0.85
C TRP A 15 16.00 3.63 -0.03
N THR A 16 15.42 2.56 -0.57
CA THR A 16 15.32 1.30 0.16
C THR A 16 16.49 0.37 -0.08
N GLY A 17 17.27 0.61 -1.13
CA GLY A 17 18.31 -0.32 -1.57
C GLY A 17 17.77 -1.54 -2.29
N ASP A 18 16.47 -1.67 -2.45
CA ASP A 18 15.85 -2.79 -3.16
C ASP A 18 15.71 -2.44 -4.63
N HIS A 19 16.63 -2.97 -5.45
CA HIS A 19 16.70 -2.74 -6.88
C HIS A 19 16.19 -3.91 -7.71
N ASN A 20 15.36 -4.80 -7.14
CA ASN A 20 14.80 -5.91 -7.88
C ASN A 20 14.03 -5.40 -9.10
N GLY A 21 14.34 -5.96 -10.26
CA GLY A 21 13.80 -5.53 -11.54
C GLY A 21 12.27 -5.65 -11.65
N ILE A 22 11.63 -6.49 -10.83
CA ILE A 22 10.17 -6.59 -10.81
C ILE A 22 9.50 -5.28 -10.37
N HIS A 23 10.22 -4.42 -9.68
CA HIS A 23 9.75 -3.10 -9.26
C HIS A 23 10.14 -1.99 -10.25
N ARG A 24 10.96 -2.29 -11.25
CA ARG A 24 11.53 -1.27 -12.15
C ARG A 24 11.06 -1.39 -13.58
N TRP A 25 10.98 -2.60 -14.13
CA TRP A 25 10.73 -2.82 -15.55
C TRP A 25 9.57 -3.78 -15.76
N ASP A 26 8.61 -3.37 -16.59
CA ASP A 26 7.45 -4.19 -16.90
C ASP A 26 7.85 -5.51 -17.58
N TRP A 27 8.80 -5.47 -18.52
CA TRP A 27 9.25 -6.68 -19.21
C TRP A 27 9.88 -7.69 -18.26
N TYR A 28 10.62 -7.19 -17.26
CA TYR A 28 11.25 -8.04 -16.26
C TYR A 28 10.20 -8.67 -15.34
N ALA A 29 9.25 -7.86 -14.89
CA ALA A 29 8.17 -8.35 -14.04
C ALA A 29 7.34 -9.43 -14.74
N ARG A 30 7.08 -9.25 -16.05
CA ARG A 30 6.32 -10.23 -16.84
C ARG A 30 7.01 -11.59 -16.90
N ARG A 31 8.31 -11.64 -16.86
CA ARG A 31 9.06 -12.90 -16.84
C ARG A 31 8.83 -13.70 -15.56
N PHE A 32 8.39 -13.05 -14.49
CA PHE A 32 8.09 -13.68 -13.22
C PHE A 32 6.57 -13.81 -12.98
N GLY A 33 5.77 -13.65 -14.02
CA GLY A 33 4.32 -13.87 -13.96
C GLY A 33 3.49 -12.67 -13.57
N PHE A 34 4.09 -11.48 -13.43
CA PHE A 34 3.36 -10.26 -13.12
C PHE A 34 2.98 -9.52 -14.40
N ALA A 35 1.84 -8.81 -14.39
CA ALA A 35 1.37 -8.08 -15.57
C ALA A 35 2.28 -6.88 -15.90
N ARG A 36 2.86 -6.26 -14.90
CA ARG A 36 3.73 -5.08 -15.02
C ARG A 36 4.59 -4.92 -13.79
N ALA A 37 5.54 -3.97 -13.82
CA ALA A 37 6.29 -3.57 -12.65
C ALA A 37 5.32 -3.04 -11.59
N PHE A 38 5.59 -3.35 -10.34
CA PHE A 38 4.73 -2.97 -9.23
C PHE A 38 5.53 -2.35 -8.10
N ALA A 39 4.81 -1.59 -7.26
CA ALA A 39 5.42 -0.87 -6.15
C ALA A 39 5.93 -1.83 -5.09
N HIS A 40 7.00 -1.44 -4.41
CA HIS A 40 7.36 -2.09 -3.15
C HIS A 40 6.15 -1.99 -2.21
N PRO A 41 5.83 -3.05 -1.45
CA PRO A 41 4.71 -2.98 -0.50
C PRO A 41 4.81 -1.79 0.45
N GLN A 42 6.01 -1.45 0.91
CA GLN A 42 6.24 -0.31 1.79
C GLN A 42 5.81 1.01 1.15
N PHE A 43 6.08 1.17 -0.14
CA PHE A 43 5.66 2.38 -0.86
C PHE A 43 4.14 2.50 -0.92
N ALA A 44 3.45 1.40 -1.23
CA ALA A 44 1.99 1.38 -1.26
C ALA A 44 1.40 1.70 0.12
N VAL A 45 1.98 1.16 1.18
CA VAL A 45 1.57 1.45 2.56
C VAL A 45 1.74 2.92 2.89
N LEU A 46 2.88 3.51 2.55
CA LEU A 46 3.14 4.93 2.81
C LEU A 46 2.14 5.83 2.06
N GLN A 47 1.77 5.46 0.84
CA GLN A 47 0.73 6.17 0.09
C GLN A 47 -0.62 6.12 0.81
N CYS A 48 -0.98 4.97 1.36
CA CYS A 48 -2.21 4.82 2.14
C CYS A 48 -2.17 5.67 3.40
N LEU A 49 -1.09 5.59 4.17
CA LEU A 49 -0.95 6.32 5.43
C LEU A 49 -0.98 7.84 5.21
N ALA A 50 -0.38 8.33 4.14
CA ALA A 50 -0.41 9.75 3.80
C ALA A 50 -1.84 10.25 3.60
N ARG A 51 -2.72 9.41 3.03
CA ARG A 51 -4.11 9.77 2.77
C ARG A 51 -5.01 9.55 3.98
N LEU A 52 -4.69 8.56 4.83
CA LEU A 52 -5.46 8.28 6.04
C LEU A 52 -5.22 9.32 7.12
N GLN A 53 -4.03 9.89 7.17
CA GLN A 53 -3.59 10.83 8.19
C GLN A 53 -3.90 10.29 9.59
N PRO A 54 -3.23 9.18 10.01
CA PRO A 54 -3.54 8.54 11.28
C PRO A 54 -3.39 9.52 12.45
N ALA A 55 -4.24 9.36 13.45
CA ALA A 55 -4.12 10.13 14.69
C ALA A 55 -2.85 9.72 15.44
N ALA A 56 -2.31 10.60 16.27
CA ALA A 56 -1.06 10.38 16.98
C ALA A 56 -1.12 9.12 17.89
N GLN A 57 -2.29 8.78 18.40
CA GLN A 57 -2.49 7.60 19.24
C GLN A 57 -2.59 6.30 18.44
N GLU A 58 -2.76 6.35 17.12
CA GLU A 58 -2.81 5.17 16.26
C GLU A 58 -1.39 4.72 15.92
N ARG A 59 -0.79 3.89 16.78
CA ARG A 59 0.63 3.54 16.72
C ARG A 59 0.91 2.10 16.33
N GLU A 60 -0.11 1.27 16.25
CA GLU A 60 0.03 -0.11 15.81
C GLU A 60 -0.55 -0.29 14.43
N LEU A 61 0.18 -0.98 13.57
CA LEU A 61 -0.24 -1.24 12.20
C LEU A 61 -0.03 -2.71 11.88
N ASP A 62 -1.13 -3.40 11.61
CA ASP A 62 -1.10 -4.76 11.07
C ASP A 62 -1.38 -4.68 9.57
N LEU A 63 -0.60 -5.42 8.79
CA LEU A 63 -0.70 -5.41 7.32
C LEU A 63 -0.83 -6.81 6.77
N TRP A 64 -1.69 -6.94 5.78
CA TRP A 64 -1.81 -8.14 4.96
C TRP A 64 -1.58 -7.74 3.50
N ILE A 65 -0.45 -8.17 2.95
CA ILE A 65 -0.11 -7.92 1.55
C ILE A 65 -0.65 -9.09 0.74
N LYS A 66 -1.62 -8.83 -0.13
CA LYS A 66 -2.34 -9.88 -0.84
C LYS A 66 -2.04 -9.94 -2.33
N GLY A 67 -1.52 -8.86 -2.89
CA GLY A 67 -1.20 -8.82 -4.30
C GLY A 67 -0.37 -7.60 -4.68
N PRO A 68 0.14 -7.57 -5.91
CA PRO A 68 0.96 -6.46 -6.37
C PRO A 68 0.12 -5.22 -6.64
N VAL A 69 0.71 -4.05 -6.41
CA VAL A 69 0.13 -2.76 -6.77
C VAL A 69 0.94 -2.20 -7.93
N GLY A 70 0.43 -2.35 -9.15
CA GLY A 70 1.15 -1.98 -10.36
C GLY A 70 1.32 -0.47 -10.51
N TYR A 71 2.48 -0.07 -10.98
CA TYR A 71 2.69 1.33 -11.35
C TYR A 71 1.80 1.70 -12.55
N GLY A 72 1.23 2.89 -12.50
CA GLY A 72 0.32 3.37 -13.53
C GLY A 72 -1.12 2.89 -13.37
N CYS A 73 -1.40 1.95 -12.48
CA CYS A 73 -2.76 1.52 -12.18
C CYS A 73 -3.45 2.53 -11.29
N GLU A 74 -4.74 2.72 -11.52
CA GLU A 74 -5.57 3.48 -10.60
C GLU A 74 -5.84 2.65 -9.36
N VAL A 75 -5.71 3.25 -8.19
CA VAL A 75 -5.96 2.59 -6.91
C VAL A 75 -7.03 3.34 -6.14
N GLU A 76 -7.77 2.60 -5.33
CA GLU A 76 -8.82 3.14 -4.48
C GLU A 76 -8.58 2.72 -3.05
N LEU A 77 -8.54 3.69 -2.16
CA LEU A 77 -8.41 3.47 -0.73
C LEU A 77 -9.80 3.57 -0.10
N ARG A 78 -10.19 2.51 0.61
CA ARG A 78 -11.39 2.48 1.42
C ARG A 78 -11.01 2.32 2.86
N ARG A 79 -11.75 2.94 3.75
CA ARG A 79 -11.49 2.84 5.17
C ARG A 79 -12.79 2.79 5.97
N GLU A 80 -12.70 2.16 7.13
CA GLU A 80 -13.79 2.06 8.08
C GLU A 80 -13.22 2.23 9.48
N ARG A 81 -13.76 3.18 10.23
CA ARG A 81 -13.34 3.36 11.62
C ARG A 81 -14.00 2.31 12.50
N SER A 82 -13.28 1.87 13.54
CA SER A 82 -13.85 0.96 14.51
C SER A 82 -15.01 1.64 15.26
N ALA A 83 -15.95 0.83 15.74
CA ALA A 83 -17.10 1.33 16.49
C ALA A 83 -16.69 2.05 17.78
N THR A 84 -15.55 1.68 18.35
CA THR A 84 -15.01 2.30 19.56
C THR A 84 -14.22 3.58 19.31
N GLY A 85 -13.93 3.90 18.04
CA GLY A 85 -13.10 5.03 17.67
C GLY A 85 -11.61 4.86 17.90
N ASN A 86 -11.17 3.67 18.33
CA ASN A 86 -9.77 3.40 18.68
C ASN A 86 -8.92 2.88 17.52
N GLY A 87 -9.42 2.97 16.31
CA GLY A 87 -8.65 2.50 15.16
C GLY A 87 -9.48 2.51 13.90
N GLN A 88 -8.86 2.02 12.84
CA GLN A 88 -9.52 1.93 11.55
C GLN A 88 -8.92 0.79 10.73
N THR A 89 -9.72 0.23 9.87
CA THR A 89 -9.30 -0.73 8.86
C THR A 89 -9.33 -0.05 7.51
N PHE A 90 -8.35 -0.34 6.67
CA PHE A 90 -8.32 0.20 5.32
C PHE A 90 -7.99 -0.90 4.31
N TRP A 91 -8.48 -0.69 3.09
CA TRP A 91 -8.29 -1.61 1.97
C TRP A 91 -7.83 -0.81 0.76
N LEU A 92 -6.80 -1.30 0.08
CA LEU A 92 -6.34 -0.72 -1.17
C LEU A 92 -6.73 -1.67 -2.31
N HIS A 93 -7.56 -1.17 -3.21
CA HIS A 93 -7.99 -1.90 -4.40
C HIS A 93 -7.27 -1.36 -5.62
N VAL A 94 -6.93 -2.25 -6.54
CA VAL A 94 -6.23 -1.89 -7.78
C VAL A 94 -7.17 -2.11 -8.96
N GLY A 95 -7.42 -1.04 -9.73
CA GLY A 95 -8.29 -1.08 -10.89
C GLY A 95 -9.70 -1.56 -10.52
N ALA A 96 -10.25 -2.45 -11.32
CA ALA A 96 -11.58 -2.98 -11.12
C ALA A 96 -11.61 -4.29 -10.30
N ASP A 97 -10.48 -4.73 -9.78
CA ASP A 97 -10.43 -5.98 -9.00
C ASP A 97 -11.20 -5.80 -7.68
N PRO A 98 -12.22 -6.64 -7.42
CA PRO A 98 -12.98 -6.56 -6.17
C PRO A 98 -12.16 -7.02 -4.95
N ARG A 99 -11.05 -7.74 -5.16
CA ARG A 99 -10.18 -8.20 -4.08
C ARG A 99 -9.16 -7.12 -3.76
N PRO A 100 -8.96 -6.78 -2.48
CA PRO A 100 -7.93 -5.81 -2.13
C PRO A 100 -6.53 -6.38 -2.35
N ALA A 101 -5.62 -5.53 -2.81
CA ALA A 101 -4.21 -5.87 -2.90
C ALA A 101 -3.51 -5.74 -1.55
N LEU A 102 -4.05 -4.91 -0.67
CA LEU A 102 -3.48 -4.63 0.63
C LEU A 102 -4.61 -4.36 1.60
N VAL A 103 -4.49 -4.92 2.80
CA VAL A 103 -5.39 -4.65 3.92
C VAL A 103 -4.54 -4.22 5.10
N GLY A 104 -4.95 -3.18 5.78
CA GLY A 104 -4.25 -2.70 6.97
C GLY A 104 -5.21 -2.38 8.08
N ARG A 105 -4.74 -2.53 9.31
CA ARG A 105 -5.47 -2.14 10.49
C ARG A 105 -4.58 -1.28 11.37
N LEU A 106 -5.02 -0.04 11.57
CA LEU A 106 -4.41 0.88 12.51
C LEU A 106 -5.15 0.77 13.84
N ALA A 107 -4.41 0.68 14.92
CA ALA A 107 -4.97 0.62 16.26
C ALA A 107 -4.29 1.63 17.16
N GLY A 108 -5.09 2.24 18.01
CA GLY A 108 -4.58 3.09 19.08
C GLY A 108 -4.11 2.26 20.26
N LEU A 109 -3.16 2.79 21.02
CA LEU A 109 -2.81 2.22 22.31
C LEU A 109 -3.98 2.42 23.26
N THR A 110 -4.34 1.33 23.96
CA THR A 110 -5.41 1.41 24.94
C THR A 110 -4.97 2.25 26.13
N ALA A 111 -5.85 3.11 26.61
CA ALA A 111 -5.57 3.89 27.80
C ALA A 111 -5.33 2.96 29.00
N GLY A 112 -4.31 3.22 29.78
CA GLY A 112 -3.97 2.42 30.94
C GLY A 112 -3.06 1.23 30.65
N VAL A 113 -2.63 1.11 29.43
CA VAL A 113 -1.64 0.09 29.05
C VAL A 113 -0.24 0.69 29.06
#